data_4316a37778a77308762d1010190c26e7
#
_entry.id   4316a37778a77308762d1010190c26e7
#
_cell.length_a   1.000
_cell.length_b   1.000
_cell.length_c   1.000
_cell.angle_alpha   90.00
_cell.angle_beta   90.00
_cell.angle_gamma   90.00
#
_symmetry.space_group_name_H-M   'P 1'
#
loop_
_entity.id
_entity.type
_entity.pdbx_description
1 polymer ?
#
loop_
_entity_poly.entity_id
_entity_poly.type
_entity_poly.pdbx_seq_one_letter_code
_entity_poly.pdbx_strand_id
1 'polypeptide(L)'
;MKKYIEDNGIVCPNCGSKNFTDIRQFNLMFKTFQGVTEDAKSQIYLRPETAQGIFVNFQNIQRTTRKKVPFGVCQVGKSFRNEITPGNFIFRIREFEQMECEFFCKPDTDLEWFDYWRSY
;
A
#
# COMPACT_ATOMS: atom_id res chain seq x y z
N MET A 1 7.38 17.63 14.47
CA MET A 1 7.45 16.62 15.55
C MET A 1 8.67 16.88 16.45
N LYS A 2 9.92 16.98 15.96
CA LYS A 2 11.12 17.24 16.78
C LYS A 2 10.95 18.51 17.63
N LYS A 3 10.58 19.63 17.02
CA LYS A 3 10.28 20.89 17.69
C LYS A 3 9.20 20.75 18.78
N TYR A 4 8.15 19.97 18.51
CA TYR A 4 7.09 19.72 19.49
C TYR A 4 7.59 18.96 20.73
N ILE A 5 8.48 17.98 20.54
CA ILE A 5 9.11 17.22 21.63
C ILE A 5 9.96 18.14 22.49
N GLU A 6 10.76 19.02 21.86
CA GLU A 6 11.63 19.99 22.53
C GLU A 6 10.82 21.04 23.29
N ASP A 7 9.84 21.67 22.63
CA ASP A 7 9.00 22.74 23.20
C ASP A 7 8.16 22.25 24.39
N ASN A 8 7.73 20.98 24.38
CA ASN A 8 6.93 20.39 25.45
C ASN A 8 7.75 19.58 26.48
N GLY A 9 9.07 19.55 26.34
CA GLY A 9 9.94 18.86 27.27
C GLY A 9 9.65 17.37 27.43
N ILE A 10 9.20 16.71 26.36
CA ILE A 10 8.81 15.29 26.38
C ILE A 10 10.03 14.41 26.65
N VAL A 11 9.87 13.47 27.58
CA VAL A 11 10.89 12.49 27.97
C VAL A 11 10.41 11.07 27.67
N CYS A 12 11.35 10.15 27.51
CA CYS A 12 11.04 8.74 27.36
C CYS A 12 10.35 8.20 28.64
N PRO A 13 9.16 7.60 28.55
CA PRO A 13 8.44 7.10 29.72
C PRO A 13 9.16 5.95 30.45
N ASN A 14 10.06 5.24 29.77
CA ASN A 14 10.75 4.09 30.34
C ASN A 14 12.07 4.47 31.03
N CYS A 15 12.87 5.39 30.45
CA CYS A 15 14.19 5.71 30.95
C CYS A 15 14.39 7.19 31.29
N GLY A 16 13.40 8.06 31.10
CA GLY A 16 13.47 9.50 31.40
C GLY A 16 14.39 10.30 30.46
N SER A 17 15.03 9.67 29.49
CA SER A 17 15.93 10.36 28.56
C SER A 17 15.21 11.35 27.68
N LYS A 18 15.89 12.49 27.42
CA LYS A 18 15.48 13.49 26.42
C LYS A 18 16.16 13.28 25.05
N ASN A 19 17.11 12.34 24.99
CA ASN A 19 17.83 12.06 23.76
C ASN A 19 17.02 11.14 22.85
N PHE A 20 16.30 11.73 21.92
CA PHE A 20 15.62 11.01 20.85
C PHE A 20 16.50 11.01 19.60
N THR A 21 16.48 9.89 18.87
CA THR A 21 17.11 9.81 17.54
C THR A 21 16.47 10.79 16.58
N ASP A 22 17.21 11.23 15.58
CA ASP A 22 16.66 12.09 14.55
C ASP A 22 15.52 11.41 13.79
N ILE A 23 14.50 12.20 13.46
CA ILE A 23 13.37 11.76 12.66
C ILE A 23 13.88 11.54 11.24
N ARG A 24 13.76 10.31 10.75
CA ARG A 24 14.12 9.95 9.40
C ARG A 24 12.85 9.76 8.57
N GLN A 25 12.85 10.32 7.37
CA GLN A 25 11.83 9.98 6.39
C GLN A 25 12.11 8.59 5.85
N PHE A 26 11.10 7.75 5.89
CA PHE A 26 11.17 6.41 5.36
C PHE A 26 10.21 6.27 4.17
N ASN A 27 10.73 5.77 3.05
CA ASN A 27 9.91 5.51 1.88
C ASN A 27 9.53 4.03 1.86
N LEU A 28 8.24 3.76 2.04
CA LEU A 28 7.68 2.41 2.02
C LEU A 28 7.67 1.78 0.62
N MET A 29 7.72 2.59 -0.43
CA MET A 29 7.79 2.10 -1.80
C MET A 29 9.23 1.78 -2.18
N PHE A 30 9.43 0.64 -2.85
CA PHE A 30 10.70 0.34 -3.47
C PHE A 30 10.98 1.27 -4.63
N LYS A 31 12.14 1.88 -4.61
CA LYS A 31 12.70 2.63 -5.73
C LYS A 31 13.61 1.72 -6.55
N THR A 32 13.58 1.91 -7.85
CA THR A 32 14.55 1.34 -8.76
C THR A 32 14.78 2.31 -9.92
N PHE A 33 15.66 1.98 -10.85
CA PHE A 33 15.99 2.83 -11.98
C PHE A 33 15.78 2.06 -13.28
N GLN A 34 15.26 2.74 -14.27
CA GLN A 34 15.11 2.19 -15.61
C GLN A 34 16.30 2.61 -16.47
N GLY A 35 16.93 1.62 -17.14
CA GLY A 35 18.11 1.88 -17.99
C GLY A 35 19.42 1.61 -17.26
N VAL A 36 20.51 2.13 -17.82
CA VAL A 36 21.89 1.82 -17.41
C VAL A 36 22.44 2.82 -16.40
N THR A 37 21.82 4.00 -16.28
CA THR A 37 22.26 5.10 -15.40
C THR A 37 21.24 5.36 -14.31
N GLU A 38 21.75 5.52 -13.08
CA GLU A 38 20.94 5.87 -11.92
C GLU A 38 20.83 7.39 -11.78
N ASP A 39 19.88 7.99 -12.46
CA ASP A 39 19.58 9.41 -12.34
C ASP A 39 18.12 9.65 -11.87
N ALA A 40 17.82 10.89 -11.46
CA ALA A 40 16.50 11.25 -10.94
C ALA A 40 15.38 11.10 -11.97
N LYS A 41 15.70 11.13 -13.27
CA LYS A 41 14.71 11.00 -14.35
C LYS A 41 14.39 9.54 -14.67
N SER A 42 15.34 8.64 -14.40
CA SER A 42 15.18 7.21 -14.59
C SER A 42 14.59 6.48 -13.39
N GLN A 43 14.34 7.20 -12.27
CA GLN A 43 13.78 6.63 -11.06
C GLN A 43 12.35 6.17 -11.27
N ILE A 44 12.07 4.91 -10.94
CA ILE A 44 10.72 4.33 -10.92
C ILE A 44 10.43 3.67 -9.56
N TYR A 45 9.17 3.38 -9.32
CA TYR A 45 8.74 2.69 -8.11
C TYR A 45 8.06 1.37 -8.46
N LEU A 46 8.38 0.35 -7.69
CA LEU A 46 7.67 -0.92 -7.77
C LEU A 46 6.33 -0.81 -7.02
N ARG A 47 5.30 -1.45 -7.54
CA ARG A 47 3.96 -1.37 -6.97
C ARG A 47 3.89 -2.00 -5.57
N PRO A 48 3.28 -1.34 -4.56
CA PRO A 48 3.14 -1.89 -3.21
C PRO A 48 1.94 -2.82 -3.04
N GLU A 49 1.01 -2.80 -4.00
CA GLU A 49 -0.22 -3.62 -4.04
C GLU A 49 -0.76 -3.70 -5.48
N THR A 50 -1.69 -4.61 -5.72
CA THR A 50 -2.31 -4.79 -7.05
C THR A 50 -3.55 -3.92 -7.24
N ALA A 51 -4.12 -3.37 -6.18
CA ALA A 51 -5.36 -2.60 -6.18
C ALA A 51 -5.33 -1.38 -7.10
N GLN A 52 -4.22 -0.61 -7.12
CA GLN A 52 -4.13 0.57 -7.97
C GLN A 52 -4.28 0.23 -9.45
N GLY A 53 -3.72 -0.88 -9.89
CA GLY A 53 -3.86 -1.36 -11.27
C GLY A 53 -5.31 -1.68 -11.62
N ILE A 54 -6.08 -2.22 -10.68
CA ILE A 54 -7.50 -2.51 -10.84
C ILE A 54 -8.29 -1.19 -10.98
N PHE A 55 -8.07 -0.23 -10.08
CA PHE A 55 -8.78 1.05 -10.12
C PHE A 55 -8.50 1.86 -11.39
N VAL A 56 -7.22 1.96 -11.79
CA VAL A 56 -6.84 2.66 -13.03
C VAL A 56 -7.48 2.04 -14.27
N ASN A 57 -7.62 0.72 -14.29
CA ASN A 57 -8.20 -0.01 -15.42
C ASN A 57 -9.72 -0.21 -15.33
N PHE A 58 -10.38 0.29 -14.31
CA PHE A 58 -11.83 0.09 -14.09
C PHE A 58 -12.67 0.40 -15.34
N GLN A 59 -12.49 1.58 -15.93
CA GLN A 59 -13.24 1.98 -17.12
C GLN A 59 -12.94 1.10 -18.34
N ASN A 60 -11.68 0.68 -18.51
CA ASN A 60 -11.29 -0.22 -19.58
C ASN A 60 -11.97 -1.59 -19.44
N ILE A 61 -11.95 -2.14 -18.22
CA ILE A 61 -12.57 -3.42 -17.91
C ILE A 61 -14.09 -3.34 -18.15
N GLN A 62 -14.74 -2.29 -17.61
CA GLN A 62 -16.17 -2.08 -17.81
C GLN A 62 -16.55 -2.02 -19.28
N ARG A 63 -15.78 -1.27 -20.09
CA ARG A 63 -16.02 -1.10 -21.53
C ARG A 63 -15.82 -2.40 -22.31
N THR A 64 -14.70 -3.08 -22.09
CA THR A 64 -14.33 -4.30 -22.83
C THR A 64 -15.21 -5.50 -22.47
N THR A 65 -15.60 -5.61 -21.21
CA THR A 65 -16.47 -6.70 -20.73
C THR A 65 -17.96 -6.36 -20.85
N ARG A 66 -18.31 -5.10 -21.16
CA ARG A 66 -19.68 -4.58 -21.21
C ARG A 66 -20.48 -4.82 -19.90
N LYS A 67 -19.77 -4.91 -18.77
CA LYS A 67 -20.41 -5.13 -17.48
C LYS A 67 -20.93 -3.83 -16.88
N LYS A 68 -22.03 -3.97 -16.14
CA LYS A 68 -22.55 -2.91 -15.27
C LYS A 68 -22.33 -3.33 -13.81
N VAL A 69 -22.16 -2.35 -12.92
CA VAL A 69 -22.11 -2.63 -11.49
C VAL A 69 -23.41 -3.33 -11.01
N PRO A 70 -23.35 -4.31 -10.10
CA PRO A 70 -22.17 -4.74 -9.40
C PRO A 70 -21.30 -5.75 -10.19
N PHE A 71 -19.99 -5.68 -10.03
CA PHE A 71 -19.06 -6.70 -10.50
C PHE A 71 -17.74 -6.64 -9.73
N GLY A 72 -17.04 -7.76 -9.65
CA GLY A 72 -15.72 -7.85 -9.06
C GLY A 72 -14.62 -7.99 -10.10
N VAL A 73 -13.43 -7.52 -9.76
CA VAL A 73 -12.20 -7.72 -10.52
C VAL A 73 -11.16 -8.31 -9.58
N CYS A 74 -10.66 -9.48 -9.94
CA CYS A 74 -9.63 -10.17 -9.17
C CYS A 74 -8.30 -10.11 -9.93
N GLN A 75 -7.22 -9.95 -9.19
CA GLN A 75 -5.86 -10.00 -9.73
C GLN A 75 -4.95 -10.78 -8.79
N VAL A 76 -4.11 -11.63 -9.38
CA VAL A 76 -2.96 -12.26 -8.71
C VAL A 76 -1.70 -11.65 -9.30
N GLY A 77 -0.77 -11.23 -8.44
CA GLY A 77 0.47 -10.65 -8.91
C GLY A 77 1.43 -10.31 -7.79
N LYS A 78 2.65 -9.96 -8.18
CA LYS A 78 3.68 -9.56 -7.23
C LYS A 78 3.46 -8.14 -6.74
N SER A 79 3.75 -7.94 -5.45
CA SER A 79 3.77 -6.67 -4.77
C SER A 79 5.08 -6.50 -3.99
N PHE A 80 5.46 -5.25 -3.77
CA PHE A 80 6.78 -4.91 -3.22
C PHE A 80 6.62 -3.85 -2.15
N ARG A 81 7.09 -4.13 -0.96
CA ARG A 81 7.10 -3.17 0.14
C ARG A 81 8.49 -3.06 0.72
N ASN A 82 9.01 -1.88 0.89
CA ASN A 82 10.32 -1.64 1.48
C ASN A 82 10.24 -1.74 3.00
N GLU A 83 10.09 -2.97 3.51
CA GLU A 83 9.97 -3.25 4.94
C GLU A 83 11.23 -2.82 5.70
N ILE A 84 11.05 -2.10 6.81
CA ILE A 84 12.14 -1.65 7.67
C ILE A 84 12.83 -2.85 8.31
N THR A 85 12.04 -3.79 8.81
CA THR A 85 12.52 -4.99 9.52
C THR A 85 11.87 -6.24 8.92
N PRO A 86 12.37 -6.72 7.79
CA PRO A 86 11.90 -8.01 7.25
C PRO A 86 12.27 -9.13 8.24
N GLY A 87 11.43 -10.15 8.35
CA GLY A 87 11.65 -11.24 9.28
C GLY A 87 10.49 -12.22 9.33
N ASN A 88 10.54 -13.16 10.28
CA ASN A 88 9.53 -14.20 10.43
C ASN A 88 9.32 -15.01 9.13
N PHE A 89 10.41 -15.46 8.54
CA PHE A 89 10.40 -16.24 7.32
C PHE A 89 9.65 -15.51 6.19
N ILE A 90 8.55 -16.07 5.67
CA ILE A 90 7.76 -15.49 4.56
C ILE A 90 6.74 -14.44 5.01
N PHE A 91 6.51 -14.25 6.32
CA PHE A 91 5.43 -13.39 6.82
C PHE A 91 5.73 -11.90 6.70
N ARG A 92 7.02 -11.52 6.65
CA ARG A 92 7.42 -10.12 6.48
C ARG A 92 8.61 -10.04 5.51
N ILE A 93 8.30 -10.12 4.24
CA ILE A 93 9.25 -10.06 3.13
C ILE A 93 8.98 -8.86 2.25
N ARG A 94 9.98 -8.44 1.48
CA ARG A 94 9.90 -7.25 0.63
C ARG A 94 9.27 -7.50 -0.73
N GLU A 95 9.32 -8.73 -1.22
CA GLU A 95 8.67 -9.17 -2.46
C GLU A 95 7.74 -10.34 -2.13
N PHE A 96 6.47 -10.23 -2.45
CA PHE A 96 5.47 -11.25 -2.16
C PHE A 96 4.41 -11.31 -3.26
N GLU A 97 3.71 -12.41 -3.33
CA GLU A 97 2.53 -12.54 -4.17
C GLU A 97 1.28 -12.14 -3.39
N GLN A 98 0.40 -11.42 -4.07
CA GLN A 98 -0.84 -10.94 -3.52
C GLN A 98 -1.99 -11.33 -4.45
N MET A 99 -3.11 -11.70 -3.84
CA MET A 99 -4.37 -11.92 -4.54
C MET A 99 -5.38 -10.94 -3.95
N GLU A 100 -5.92 -10.09 -4.80
CA GLU A 100 -6.91 -9.09 -4.43
C GLU A 100 -8.15 -9.21 -5.32
N CYS A 101 -9.30 -8.92 -4.73
CA CYS A 101 -10.57 -8.83 -5.43
C CYS A 101 -11.27 -7.54 -5.01
N GLU A 102 -11.39 -6.62 -5.96
CA GLU A 102 -12.12 -5.37 -5.76
C GLU A 102 -13.54 -5.51 -6.29
N PHE A 103 -14.51 -5.39 -5.41
CA PHE A 103 -15.93 -5.47 -5.76
C PHE A 103 -16.54 -4.09 -5.86
N PHE A 104 -17.01 -3.75 -7.05
CA PHE A 104 -17.59 -2.45 -7.38
C PHE A 104 -19.11 -2.54 -7.34
N CYS A 105 -19.74 -1.78 -6.46
CA CYS A 105 -21.18 -1.67 -6.32
C CYS A 105 -21.68 -0.24 -6.59
N LYS A 106 -22.99 -0.06 -6.62
CA LYS A 106 -23.56 1.28 -6.71
C LYS A 106 -23.34 2.04 -5.38
N PRO A 107 -23.22 3.38 -5.44
CA PRO A 107 -23.25 4.18 -4.22
C PRO A 107 -24.46 3.83 -3.35
N ASP A 108 -24.28 3.90 -2.04
CA ASP A 108 -25.31 3.65 -1.01
C ASP A 108 -25.83 2.18 -0.95
N THR A 109 -25.17 1.23 -1.64
CA THR A 109 -25.49 -0.21 -1.54
C THR A 109 -24.36 -1.03 -0.88
N ASP A 110 -23.36 -0.36 -0.35
CA ASP A 110 -22.15 -0.97 0.22
C ASP A 110 -22.45 -1.86 1.42
N LEU A 111 -23.35 -1.43 2.33
CA LEU A 111 -23.73 -2.21 3.51
C LEU A 111 -24.51 -3.49 3.14
N GLU A 112 -25.38 -3.42 2.14
CA GLU A 112 -26.10 -4.59 1.64
C GLU A 112 -25.13 -5.63 1.08
N TRP A 113 -24.16 -5.17 0.27
CA TRP A 113 -23.14 -6.04 -0.29
C TRP A 113 -22.15 -6.55 0.75
N PHE A 114 -21.84 -5.75 1.78
CA PHE A 114 -21.04 -6.21 2.91
C PHE A 114 -21.73 -7.38 3.64
N ASP A 115 -23.03 -7.25 3.96
CA ASP A 115 -23.80 -8.31 4.62
C ASP A 115 -23.90 -9.56 3.72
N TYR A 116 -24.09 -9.38 2.43
CA TYR A 116 -24.09 -10.48 1.47
C TYR A 116 -22.78 -11.28 1.52
N TRP A 117 -21.65 -10.60 1.37
CA TRP A 117 -20.33 -11.27 1.36
C TRP A 117 -19.95 -11.85 2.72
N ARG A 118 -20.39 -11.24 3.81
CA ARG A 118 -20.20 -11.78 5.16
C ARG A 118 -20.94 -13.09 5.38
N SER A 119 -22.08 -13.28 4.74
CA SER A 119 -22.93 -14.48 4.86
C SER A 119 -22.62 -15.58 3.86
N TYR A 120 -21.84 -15.28 2.82
CA TYR A 120 -21.41 -16.21 1.78
C TYR A 120 -20.29 -17.12 2.26
#